data_165f69ad4472f93c842b54107494415d
#
_entry.id   165f69ad4472f93c842b54107494415d
#
_cell.length_a   1.000
_cell.length_b   1.000
_cell.length_c   1.000
_cell.angle_alpha   90.00
_cell.angle_beta   90.00
_cell.angle_gamma   90.00
#
_symmetry.space_group_name_H-M   'P 1'
#
loop_
_entity.id
_entity.type
_entity.pdbx_description
1 polymer ?
#
loop_
_entity_poly.entity_id
_entity_poly.type
_entity_poly.pdbx_seq_one_letter_code
_entity_poly.pdbx_strand_id
1 'polypeptide(L)'
;MLKRLEWKTPDDLASTPRQGQLVALSEMVKFIQDHYQDPISVDDIAKAAKISRRECFRCFKELRGESPTVFLTQYRLSIAATQLATTGLPISAIAEGCGFESSGYFSRLFKARYGKTPREFRK
;
A
#
# COMPACT_ATOMS: atom_id res chain seq x y z
N MET A 1 35.18 12.42 -1.90
CA MET A 1 34.57 12.79 -2.22
C MET A 1 33.50 12.32 -2.31
N LEU A 2 32.84 12.36 -2.28
CA LEU A 2 31.77 12.07 -2.37
C LEU A 2 31.37 11.70 -3.55
N LYS A 3 31.99 11.31 -4.31
CA LYS A 3 31.64 10.97 -5.44
C LYS A 3 30.55 10.17 -5.49
N ARG A 4 30.23 9.50 -4.58
CA ARG A 4 29.20 8.66 -4.64
C ARG A 4 28.01 9.39 -4.74
N LEU A 5 28.03 10.52 -4.34
CA LEU A 5 26.88 11.28 -4.41
C LEU A 5 26.53 11.50 -5.78
N GLU A 6 27.48 11.58 -6.61
CA GLU A 6 27.14 11.89 -7.89
C GLU A 6 27.10 10.72 -8.72
N TRP A 7 27.32 9.59 -8.17
CA TRP A 7 27.29 8.45 -9.03
C TRP A 7 25.98 8.24 -9.71
N LYS A 8 24.91 8.84 -9.27
CA LYS A 8 23.65 8.69 -9.96
C LYS A 8 23.13 10.03 -10.40
N THR A 9 23.12 10.22 -11.69
CA THR A 9 22.44 11.38 -12.25
C THR A 9 21.05 10.93 -12.64
N PRO A 10 20.13 11.83 -12.92
CA PRO A 10 18.81 11.45 -13.37
C PRO A 10 18.85 10.59 -14.63
N ASP A 11 19.77 10.85 -15.53
CA ASP A 11 19.90 10.07 -16.75
C ASP A 11 20.34 8.65 -16.45
N ASP A 12 21.28 8.47 -15.53
CA ASP A 12 21.74 7.15 -15.19
C ASP A 12 20.61 6.35 -14.58
N LEU A 13 19.83 6.96 -13.70
CA LEU A 13 18.73 6.26 -13.09
C LEU A 13 17.67 5.88 -14.10
N ALA A 14 17.38 6.77 -15.03
CA ALA A 14 16.35 6.51 -16.01
C ALA A 14 16.72 5.39 -16.96
N SER A 15 17.99 5.09 -17.10
CA SER A 15 18.43 4.06 -18.03
C SER A 15 18.55 2.68 -17.39
N THR A 16 18.26 2.52 -16.11
CA THR A 16 18.39 1.23 -15.45
C THR A 16 17.03 0.55 -15.31
N PRO A 17 16.99 -0.77 -15.36
CA PRO A 17 15.73 -1.49 -15.12
C PRO A 17 15.15 -1.16 -13.77
N ARG A 18 16.00 -0.98 -12.75
CA ARG A 18 15.52 -0.66 -11.44
C ARG A 18 14.83 0.69 -11.39
N GLN A 19 15.33 1.63 -12.19
CA GLN A 19 14.68 2.93 -12.25
C GLN A 19 13.29 2.83 -12.83
N GLY A 20 13.11 1.99 -13.85
CA GLY A 20 11.78 1.75 -14.39
C GLY A 20 10.85 1.14 -13.36
N GLN A 21 11.37 0.22 -12.53
CA GLN A 21 10.60 -0.37 -11.47
C GLN A 21 10.22 0.65 -10.41
N LEU A 22 11.11 1.57 -10.08
CA LEU A 22 10.82 2.60 -9.10
C LEU A 22 9.71 3.53 -9.57
N VAL A 23 9.74 3.89 -10.85
CA VAL A 23 8.70 4.73 -11.42
C VAL A 23 7.36 3.99 -11.39
N ALA A 24 7.37 2.72 -11.80
CA ALA A 24 6.15 1.92 -11.81
C ALA A 24 5.60 1.76 -10.40
N LEU A 25 6.46 1.50 -9.43
CA LEU A 25 6.02 1.35 -8.04
C LEU A 25 5.38 2.64 -7.54
N SER A 26 6.00 3.77 -7.85
CA SER A 26 5.48 5.06 -7.44
C SER A 26 4.06 5.29 -8.00
N GLU A 27 3.85 4.95 -9.26
CA GLU A 27 2.55 5.10 -9.88
C GLU A 27 1.51 4.16 -9.26
N MET A 28 1.92 2.94 -8.95
CA MET A 28 1.02 1.97 -8.33
C MET A 28 0.66 2.37 -6.91
N VAL A 29 1.63 2.86 -6.14
CA VAL A 29 1.37 3.31 -4.79
C VAL A 29 0.42 4.51 -4.80
N LYS A 30 0.61 5.43 -5.72
CA LYS A 30 -0.28 6.57 -5.82
C LYS A 30 -1.70 6.13 -6.17
N PHE A 31 -1.83 5.16 -7.06
CA PHE A 31 -3.14 4.63 -7.41
C PHE A 31 -3.81 4.03 -6.17
N ILE A 32 -3.06 3.27 -5.37
CA ILE A 32 -3.59 2.69 -4.15
C ILE A 32 -4.02 3.78 -3.16
N GLN A 33 -3.22 4.81 -3.02
CA GLN A 33 -3.57 5.92 -2.12
C GLN A 33 -4.84 6.62 -2.55
N ASP A 34 -5.05 6.74 -3.86
CA ASP A 34 -6.23 7.42 -4.39
C ASP A 34 -7.48 6.54 -4.39
N HIS A 35 -7.32 5.21 -4.40
CA HIS A 35 -8.44 4.29 -4.60
C HIS A 35 -8.58 3.20 -3.55
N TYR A 36 -7.87 3.29 -2.43
CA TYR A 36 -7.88 2.20 -1.44
C TYR A 36 -9.27 1.88 -0.90
N GLN A 37 -10.19 2.82 -0.95
CA GLN A 37 -11.54 2.61 -0.46
C GLN A 37 -12.37 1.75 -1.40
N ASP A 38 -11.94 1.62 -2.63
CA ASP A 38 -12.67 0.88 -3.65
C ASP A 38 -12.19 -0.56 -3.73
N PRO A 39 -13.02 -1.46 -4.28
CA PRO A 39 -12.60 -2.86 -4.44
C PRO A 39 -11.66 -3.00 -5.64
N ILE A 40 -10.41 -2.57 -5.47
CA ILE A 40 -9.44 -2.63 -6.55
C ILE A 40 -8.73 -3.98 -6.55
N SER A 41 -8.35 -4.43 -7.75
CA SER A 41 -7.66 -5.69 -7.93
C SER A 41 -6.20 -5.45 -8.26
N VAL A 42 -5.41 -6.54 -8.25
CA VAL A 42 -4.01 -6.44 -8.67
C VAL A 42 -3.92 -5.98 -10.11
N ASP A 43 -4.87 -6.40 -10.95
CA ASP A 43 -4.88 -5.97 -12.35
C ASP A 43 -5.09 -4.46 -12.46
N ASP A 44 -5.97 -3.91 -11.61
CA ASP A 44 -6.18 -2.46 -11.60
C ASP A 44 -4.91 -1.74 -11.20
N ILE A 45 -4.21 -2.26 -10.20
CA ILE A 45 -2.96 -1.66 -9.74
C ILE A 45 -1.90 -1.70 -10.84
N ALA A 46 -1.77 -2.86 -11.50
CA ALA A 46 -0.80 -3.00 -12.57
C ALA A 46 -1.09 -2.05 -13.72
N LYS A 47 -2.37 -1.89 -14.07
CA LYS A 47 -2.75 -1.01 -15.16
C LYS A 47 -2.40 0.44 -14.88
N ALA A 48 -2.42 0.84 -13.63
CA ALA A 48 -2.06 2.21 -13.27
C ALA A 48 -0.65 2.56 -13.70
N ALA A 49 0.25 1.57 -13.73
CA ALA A 49 1.61 1.76 -14.17
C ALA A 49 1.85 1.20 -15.57
N LYS A 50 0.78 0.76 -16.25
CA LYS A 50 0.85 0.22 -17.60
C LYS A 50 1.80 -0.97 -17.71
N ILE A 51 1.77 -1.83 -16.70
CA ILE A 51 2.59 -3.05 -16.69
C ILE A 51 1.70 -4.25 -16.50
N SER A 52 2.25 -5.44 -16.72
CA SER A 52 1.50 -6.68 -16.56
C SER A 52 1.34 -7.02 -15.08
N ARG A 53 0.39 -7.90 -14.80
CA ARG A 53 0.19 -8.42 -13.45
C ARG A 53 1.46 -9.03 -12.91
N ARG A 54 2.17 -9.80 -13.74
CA ARG A 54 3.42 -10.44 -13.34
C ARG A 54 4.47 -9.40 -12.94
N GLU A 55 4.58 -8.35 -13.73
CA GLU A 55 5.54 -7.29 -13.46
C GLU A 55 5.17 -6.54 -12.18
N CYS A 56 3.87 -6.40 -11.93
CA CYS A 56 3.37 -5.77 -10.73
C CYS A 56 3.84 -6.55 -9.49
N PHE A 57 3.63 -7.87 -9.48
CA PHE A 57 4.08 -8.69 -8.36
C PHE A 57 5.59 -8.60 -8.18
N ARG A 58 6.32 -8.63 -9.29
CA ARG A 58 7.78 -8.59 -9.23
C ARG A 58 8.27 -7.27 -8.65
N CYS A 59 7.67 -6.18 -9.09
CA CYS A 59 8.02 -4.85 -8.63
C CYS A 59 7.85 -4.70 -7.12
N PHE A 60 6.68 -5.10 -6.62
CA PHE A 60 6.42 -5.02 -5.19
C PHE A 60 7.35 -5.94 -4.41
N LYS A 61 7.57 -7.14 -4.91
CA LYS A 61 8.43 -8.09 -4.20
C LYS A 61 9.87 -7.59 -4.11
N GLU A 62 10.41 -7.12 -5.22
CA GLU A 62 11.81 -6.71 -5.25
C GLU A 62 12.07 -5.39 -4.53
N LEU A 63 11.12 -4.46 -4.59
CA LEU A 63 11.34 -3.14 -4.01
C LEU A 63 10.75 -2.98 -2.61
N ARG A 64 9.74 -3.79 -2.26
CA ARG A 64 9.08 -3.67 -0.97
C ARG A 64 9.10 -4.96 -0.16
N GLY A 65 9.48 -6.08 -0.76
CA GLY A 65 9.49 -7.35 -0.04
C GLY A 65 8.12 -7.93 0.24
N GLU A 66 7.08 -7.46 -0.42
CA GLU A 66 5.72 -7.92 -0.18
C GLU A 66 4.90 -7.88 -1.47
N SER A 67 3.75 -8.55 -1.46
CA SER A 67 2.88 -8.55 -2.62
C SER A 67 2.07 -7.24 -2.68
N PRO A 68 1.53 -6.89 -3.85
CA PRO A 68 0.66 -5.71 -3.93
C PRO A 68 -0.57 -5.83 -3.05
N THR A 69 -1.11 -7.04 -2.89
CA THR A 69 -2.27 -7.26 -2.03
C THR A 69 -1.94 -6.98 -0.57
N VAL A 70 -0.78 -7.45 -0.12
CA VAL A 70 -0.34 -7.19 1.24
C VAL A 70 -0.13 -5.69 1.43
N PHE A 71 0.47 -5.03 0.46
CA PHE A 71 0.69 -3.59 0.57
C PHE A 71 -0.65 -2.85 0.69
N LEU A 72 -1.63 -3.20 -0.14
CA LEU A 72 -2.93 -2.57 -0.10
C LEU A 72 -3.60 -2.78 1.26
N THR A 73 -3.57 -4.00 1.77
CA THR A 73 -4.16 -4.31 3.08
C THR A 73 -3.49 -3.50 4.18
N GLN A 74 -2.16 -3.45 4.18
CA GLN A 74 -1.44 -2.70 5.21
C GLN A 74 -1.74 -1.20 5.11
N TYR A 75 -1.87 -0.69 3.91
CA TYR A 75 -2.22 0.72 3.73
C TYR A 75 -3.60 1.00 4.32
N ARG A 76 -4.59 0.15 3.99
CA ARG A 76 -5.94 0.29 4.52
C ARG A 76 -5.94 0.25 6.05
N LEU A 77 -5.17 -0.67 6.63
CA LEU A 77 -5.10 -0.77 8.09
C LEU A 77 -4.47 0.47 8.71
N SER A 78 -3.48 1.06 8.06
CA SER A 78 -2.83 2.25 8.60
C SER A 78 -3.78 3.45 8.61
N ILE A 79 -4.60 3.58 7.57
CA ILE A 79 -5.60 4.65 7.53
C ILE A 79 -6.63 4.42 8.64
N ALA A 80 -7.05 3.16 8.81
CA ALA A 80 -8.03 2.82 9.85
C ALA A 80 -7.47 3.12 11.24
N ALA A 81 -6.20 2.82 11.48
CA ALA A 81 -5.57 3.10 12.77
C ALA A 81 -5.62 4.60 13.07
N THR A 82 -5.33 5.43 12.07
CA THR A 82 -5.40 6.87 12.24
C THR A 82 -6.83 7.31 12.59
N GLN A 83 -7.83 6.76 11.90
CA GLN A 83 -9.22 7.14 12.17
C GLN A 83 -9.69 6.66 13.53
N LEU A 84 -9.23 5.49 13.96
CA LEU A 84 -9.57 5.02 15.31
C LEU A 84 -9.04 5.97 16.37
N ALA A 85 -7.86 6.53 16.14
CA ALA A 85 -7.21 7.41 17.09
C ALA A 85 -7.75 8.83 17.05
N THR A 86 -8.29 9.27 15.91
CA THR A 86 -8.63 10.68 15.73
C THR A 86 -10.11 10.96 15.55
N THR A 87 -10.96 9.93 15.44
CA THR A 87 -12.40 10.16 15.28
C THR A 87 -13.19 9.32 16.25
N GLY A 88 -14.47 9.63 16.37
CA GLY A 88 -15.39 8.83 17.18
C GLY A 88 -16.25 7.93 16.31
N LEU A 89 -15.90 7.72 15.07
CA LEU A 89 -16.70 6.90 14.17
C LEU A 89 -16.80 5.46 14.67
N PRO A 90 -17.95 4.80 14.44
CA PRO A 90 -18.07 3.38 14.78
C PRO A 90 -17.01 2.57 14.06
N ILE A 91 -16.53 1.51 14.70
CA ILE A 91 -15.52 0.65 14.10
C ILE A 91 -15.98 0.10 12.75
N SER A 92 -17.26 -0.28 12.67
CA SER A 92 -17.79 -0.81 11.39
C SER A 92 -17.74 0.24 10.27
N ALA A 93 -17.99 1.50 10.61
CA ALA A 93 -17.94 2.57 9.60
C ALA A 93 -16.50 2.79 9.15
N ILE A 94 -15.56 2.71 10.07
CA ILE A 94 -14.15 2.85 9.72
C ILE A 94 -13.71 1.70 8.80
N ALA A 95 -14.11 0.47 9.15
CA ALA A 95 -13.76 -0.70 8.34
C ALA A 95 -14.30 -0.55 6.92
N GLU A 96 -15.56 -0.19 6.80
CA GLU A 96 -16.19 -0.04 5.50
C GLU A 96 -15.54 1.09 4.71
N GLY A 97 -15.32 2.22 5.36
CA GLY A 97 -14.71 3.38 4.70
C GLY A 97 -13.29 3.16 4.26
N CYS A 98 -12.61 2.17 4.85
CA CYS A 98 -11.23 1.84 4.45
C CYS A 98 -11.17 0.71 3.44
N GLY A 99 -12.32 0.24 2.95
CA GLY A 99 -12.34 -0.76 1.90
C GLY A 99 -12.43 -2.20 2.35
N PHE A 100 -12.73 -2.45 3.63
CA PHE A 100 -12.89 -3.83 4.11
C PHE A 100 -14.33 -4.27 3.96
N GLU A 101 -14.51 -5.51 3.51
CA GLU A 101 -15.84 -6.04 3.26
C GLU A 101 -16.64 -6.31 4.52
N SER A 102 -15.97 -6.63 5.61
CA SER A 102 -16.67 -6.88 6.86
C SER A 102 -15.84 -6.42 8.05
N SER A 103 -16.53 -6.04 9.13
CA SER A 103 -15.86 -5.64 10.36
C SER A 103 -15.08 -6.79 10.98
N GLY A 104 -15.61 -8.01 10.87
CA GLY A 104 -14.94 -9.17 11.46
C GLY A 104 -13.61 -9.44 10.80
N TYR A 105 -13.57 -9.39 9.48
CA TYR A 105 -12.34 -9.60 8.74
C TYR A 105 -11.35 -8.48 9.05
N PHE A 106 -11.84 -7.25 9.05
CA PHE A 106 -11.02 -6.09 9.41
C PHE A 106 -10.39 -6.28 10.80
N SER A 107 -11.21 -6.66 11.78
CA SER A 107 -10.72 -6.80 13.14
C SER A 107 -9.63 -7.85 13.27
N ARG A 108 -9.78 -8.97 12.55
CA ARG A 108 -8.76 -10.02 12.57
C ARG A 108 -7.45 -9.53 11.97
N LEU A 109 -7.52 -8.86 10.84
CA LEU A 109 -6.32 -8.34 10.19
C LEU A 109 -5.68 -7.24 11.02
N PHE A 110 -6.50 -6.39 11.64
CA PHE A 110 -6.00 -5.31 12.47
C PHE A 110 -5.25 -5.88 13.68
N LYS A 111 -5.84 -6.86 14.34
CA LYS A 111 -5.18 -7.46 15.49
C LYS A 111 -3.88 -8.16 15.10
N ALA A 112 -3.87 -8.82 13.96
CA ALA A 112 -2.65 -9.46 13.48
C ALA A 112 -1.54 -8.44 13.22
N ARG A 113 -1.90 -7.25 12.73
CA ARG A 113 -0.92 -6.24 12.40
C ARG A 113 -0.45 -5.45 13.62
N TYR A 114 -1.37 -5.09 14.51
CA TYR A 114 -1.04 -4.17 15.61
C TYR A 114 -1.05 -4.82 16.99
N GLY A 115 -1.41 -6.10 17.07
CA GLY A 115 -1.41 -6.80 18.35
C GLY A 115 -2.60 -6.51 19.24
N LYS A 116 -3.53 -5.67 18.81
CA LYS A 116 -4.72 -5.29 19.55
C LYS A 116 -5.91 -5.25 18.62
N THR A 117 -7.10 -5.52 19.17
CA THR A 117 -8.31 -5.33 18.38
C THR A 117 -8.52 -3.84 18.15
N PRO A 118 -9.32 -3.46 17.15
CA PRO A 118 -9.61 -2.04 16.93
C PRO A 118 -10.18 -1.36 18.15
N ARG A 119 -11.04 -2.08 18.90
CA ARG A 119 -11.63 -1.52 20.11
C ARG A 119 -10.56 -1.25 21.17
N GLU A 120 -9.65 -2.21 21.36
CA GLU A 120 -8.57 -2.04 22.33
C GLU A 120 -7.63 -0.92 21.90
N PHE A 121 -7.38 -0.82 20.61
CA PHE A 121 -6.48 0.18 20.08
C PHE A 121 -7.02 1.60 20.32
N ARG A 122 -8.34 1.76 20.20
CA ARG A 122 -8.96 3.07 20.36
C ARG A 122 -8.86 3.60 21.78
N LYS A 123 -8.80 2.72 22.75
CA LYS A 123 -8.67 3.15 24.15
C LYS A 123 -7.26 3.68 24.48
#